data_bc50f9c63052fae00c974f142cf01acb
#
_entry.id   bc50f9c63052fae00c974f142cf01acb
#
_cell.length_a   1.000
_cell.length_b   1.000
_cell.length_c   1.000
_cell.angle_alpha   90.00
_cell.angle_beta   90.00
_cell.angle_gamma   90.00
#
_symmetry.space_group_name_H-M   'P 1'
#
loop_
_entity.id
_entity.type
_entity.pdbx_description
1 polymer ?
#
loop_
_entity_poly.entity_id
_entity_poly.type
_entity_poly.pdbx_seq_one_letter_code
_entity_poly.pdbx_strand_id
1 'polypeptide(L)'
;AASDVYKRQKERFDKDNFIKNLLLDNLLLVDIYNRAKKLHIEVEARRLVFILETNPDKNSGALESVKSLLGTKSGDFITAVDEKNIIIVKELAPGEDYAQMNKVAATILEAAGRDEEGKTHVAYGTIVKEIKEVSRSYKEARMAMDVGKIFSAENDIYAYSSLGIGRLIYQLPIPLCKMFIKEIFGNKSPDDFDEETLTTINKFFENSLNVSETSRQLYIHRNTLVYRLDKLQKSTGLDLRVFEDAITFKIALMVVQYMKYMETLDY
;
A
#
# COMPACT_ATOMS: atom_id res chain seq x y z
N ALA A 1 9.82 16.44 41.45
CA ALA A 1 9.49 17.09 40.14
C ALA A 1 10.51 16.75 39.02
N ALA A 2 11.81 17.10 39.15
CA ALA A 2 12.83 16.81 38.11
C ALA A 2 13.09 15.30 37.94
N SER A 3 13.11 14.52 39.03
CA SER A 3 13.26 13.06 38.99
C SER A 3 12.10 12.35 38.28
N ASP A 4 10.88 12.85 38.42
CA ASP A 4 9.68 12.25 37.81
C ASP A 4 9.61 12.54 36.32
N VAL A 5 10.03 13.74 35.89
CA VAL A 5 10.15 14.10 34.48
C VAL A 5 11.19 13.21 33.79
N TYR A 6 12.36 13.03 34.42
CA TYR A 6 13.40 12.14 33.88
C TYR A 6 12.94 10.69 33.76
N LYS A 7 12.26 10.16 34.78
CA LYS A 7 11.71 8.79 34.76
C LYS A 7 10.71 8.60 33.61
N ARG A 8 9.79 9.55 33.43
CA ARG A 8 8.79 9.52 32.35
C ARG A 8 9.43 9.60 30.95
N GLN A 9 10.45 10.44 30.81
CA GLN A 9 11.18 10.56 29.51
C GLN A 9 11.93 9.28 29.19
N LYS A 10 12.60 8.67 30.20
CA LYS A 10 13.30 7.39 30.05
C LYS A 10 12.33 6.26 29.67
N GLU A 11 11.22 6.14 30.40
CA GLU A 11 10.18 5.12 30.09
C GLU A 11 9.62 5.27 28.68
N ARG A 12 9.36 6.50 28.26
CA ARG A 12 8.87 6.80 26.90
C ARG A 12 9.90 6.42 25.84
N PHE A 13 11.17 6.71 26.07
CA PHE A 13 12.27 6.33 25.20
C PHE A 13 12.43 4.80 25.12
N ASP A 14 12.36 4.11 26.25
CA ASP A 14 12.46 2.65 26.28
C ASP A 14 11.31 1.96 25.55
N LYS A 15 10.07 2.47 25.67
CA LYS A 15 8.90 1.99 24.92
C LYS A 15 9.06 2.22 23.41
N ASP A 16 9.48 3.41 23.00
CA ASP A 16 9.70 3.74 21.58
C ASP A 16 10.77 2.83 20.97
N ASN A 17 11.89 2.64 21.66
CA ASN A 17 12.95 1.74 21.22
C ASN A 17 12.50 0.28 21.13
N PHE A 18 11.71 -0.18 22.11
CA PHE A 18 11.13 -1.53 22.08
C PHE A 18 10.22 -1.73 20.87
N ILE A 19 9.32 -0.80 20.60
CA ILE A 19 8.39 -0.88 19.46
C ILE A 19 9.15 -0.82 18.13
N LYS A 20 10.14 0.03 17.96
CA LYS A 20 10.99 0.07 16.76
C LYS A 20 11.67 -1.27 16.48
N ASN A 21 12.28 -1.88 17.50
CA ASN A 21 12.92 -3.18 17.36
C ASN A 21 11.91 -4.30 17.09
N LEU A 22 10.73 -4.24 17.71
CA LEU A 22 9.63 -5.18 17.45
C LEU A 22 9.15 -5.13 15.99
N LEU A 23 8.93 -3.93 15.46
CA LEU A 23 8.51 -3.73 14.06
C LEU A 23 9.54 -4.28 13.07
N LEU A 24 10.83 -4.12 13.36
CA LEU A 24 11.94 -4.57 12.52
C LEU A 24 12.31 -6.05 12.71
N ASP A 25 11.58 -6.79 13.53
CA ASP A 25 11.88 -8.20 13.83
C ASP A 25 13.28 -8.45 14.44
N ASN A 26 13.78 -7.48 15.18
CA ASN A 26 15.12 -7.53 15.79
C ASN A 26 15.13 -8.18 17.18
N LEU A 27 14.01 -8.70 17.67
CA LEU A 27 13.88 -9.25 19.01
C LEU A 27 13.57 -10.75 18.97
N LEU A 28 14.20 -11.50 19.86
CA LEU A 28 13.82 -12.88 20.15
C LEU A 28 12.47 -12.92 20.89
N LEU A 29 11.72 -14.00 20.71
CA LEU A 29 10.39 -14.15 21.31
C LEU A 29 10.42 -13.97 22.84
N VAL A 30 11.42 -14.54 23.53
CA VAL A 30 11.60 -14.39 24.97
C VAL A 30 11.81 -12.93 25.36
N ASP A 31 12.60 -12.19 24.59
CA ASP A 31 12.85 -10.76 24.82
C ASP A 31 11.60 -9.91 24.62
N ILE A 32 10.77 -10.25 23.63
CA ILE A 32 9.51 -9.56 23.41
C ILE A 32 8.63 -9.63 24.66
N TYR A 33 8.41 -10.81 25.21
CA TYR A 33 7.58 -10.99 26.40
C TYR A 33 8.16 -10.35 27.65
N ASN A 34 9.48 -10.52 27.88
CA ASN A 34 10.15 -9.97 29.04
C ASN A 34 10.14 -8.44 29.02
N ARG A 35 10.43 -7.83 27.87
CA ARG A 35 10.43 -6.37 27.73
C ARG A 35 9.02 -5.79 27.79
N ALA A 36 8.03 -6.43 27.16
CA ALA A 36 6.64 -6.00 27.24
C ALA A 36 6.17 -5.97 28.70
N LYS A 37 6.45 -7.01 29.48
CA LYS A 37 6.14 -7.08 30.91
C LYS A 37 6.82 -5.95 31.70
N LYS A 38 8.12 -5.74 31.48
CA LYS A 38 8.90 -4.69 32.15
C LYS A 38 8.38 -3.29 31.82
N LEU A 39 7.91 -3.07 30.61
CA LEU A 39 7.39 -1.78 30.14
C LEU A 39 5.89 -1.61 30.36
N HIS A 40 5.24 -2.58 31.02
CA HIS A 40 3.79 -2.59 31.26
C HIS A 40 2.97 -2.50 29.96
N ILE A 41 3.42 -3.16 28.91
CA ILE A 41 2.72 -3.27 27.63
C ILE A 41 1.92 -4.56 27.62
N GLU A 42 0.62 -4.44 27.31
CA GLU A 42 -0.28 -5.60 27.22
C GLU A 42 0.17 -6.53 26.09
N VAL A 43 0.35 -7.82 26.40
CA VAL A 43 0.78 -8.83 25.43
C VAL A 43 -0.37 -9.28 24.54
N GLU A 44 -1.51 -9.56 25.15
CA GLU A 44 -2.73 -10.00 24.46
C GLU A 44 -3.67 -8.83 24.26
N ALA A 45 -3.44 -8.08 23.19
CA ALA A 45 -4.31 -7.00 22.76
C ALA A 45 -4.43 -7.00 21.23
N ARG A 46 -5.61 -6.66 20.75
CA ARG A 46 -5.86 -6.52 19.31
C ARG A 46 -5.24 -5.21 18.83
N ARG A 47 -4.35 -5.31 17.85
CA ARG A 47 -3.62 -4.19 17.28
C ARG A 47 -3.60 -4.25 15.77
N LEU A 48 -3.42 -3.09 15.16
CA LEU A 48 -3.25 -2.94 13.72
C LEU A 48 -2.20 -1.86 13.48
N VAL A 49 -1.34 -2.07 12.48
CA VAL A 49 -0.28 -1.12 12.15
C VAL A 49 -0.68 -0.29 10.94
N PHE A 50 -0.59 1.03 11.10
CA PHE A 50 -0.68 2.00 10.02
C PHE A 50 0.71 2.54 9.67
N ILE A 51 0.92 2.81 8.40
CA ILE A 51 2.06 3.58 7.90
C ILE A 51 1.51 4.84 7.25
N LEU A 52 1.99 5.98 7.71
CA LEU A 52 1.77 7.27 7.08
C LEU A 52 3.04 7.69 6.35
N GLU A 53 2.98 7.75 5.03
CA GLU A 53 4.06 8.29 4.20
C GLU A 53 3.77 9.76 3.88
N THR A 54 4.74 10.62 4.13
CA THR A 54 4.64 12.06 3.88
C THR A 54 5.86 12.56 3.11
N ASN A 55 5.77 13.78 2.57
CA ASN A 55 6.94 14.50 2.12
C ASN A 55 7.88 14.75 3.33
N PRO A 56 9.20 14.54 3.20
CA PRO A 56 10.17 14.75 4.27
C PRO A 56 10.05 16.12 4.97
N ASP A 57 9.78 17.18 4.23
CA ASP A 57 9.64 18.55 4.77
C ASP A 57 8.41 18.72 5.68
N LYS A 58 7.40 17.85 5.55
CA LYS A 58 6.16 17.88 6.32
C LYS A 58 6.10 16.83 7.43
N ASN A 59 7.07 15.92 7.50
CA ASN A 59 7.03 14.75 8.38
C ASN A 59 6.94 15.14 9.88
N SER A 60 7.73 16.10 10.33
CA SER A 60 7.71 16.52 11.75
C SER A 60 6.37 17.15 12.15
N GLY A 61 5.78 17.98 11.31
CA GLY A 61 4.45 18.56 11.53
C GLY A 61 3.35 17.52 11.52
N ALA A 62 3.41 16.57 10.58
CA ALA A 62 2.49 15.43 10.51
C ALA A 62 2.58 14.54 11.76
N LEU A 63 3.80 14.24 12.23
CA LEU A 63 4.03 13.46 13.45
C LEU A 63 3.37 14.11 14.66
N GLU A 64 3.56 15.41 14.87
CA GLU A 64 2.94 16.15 15.98
C GLU A 64 1.40 16.19 15.86
N SER A 65 0.88 16.40 14.66
CA SER A 65 -0.57 16.40 14.41
C SER A 65 -1.20 15.03 14.71
N VAL A 66 -0.58 13.96 14.27
CA VAL A 66 -1.05 12.58 14.52
C VAL A 66 -0.96 12.24 16.00
N LYS A 67 0.13 12.62 16.70
CA LYS A 67 0.26 12.44 18.15
C LYS A 67 -0.81 13.18 18.94
N SER A 68 -1.13 14.41 18.54
CA SER A 68 -2.18 15.21 19.18
C SER A 68 -3.56 14.56 19.03
N LEU A 69 -3.81 13.91 17.89
CA LEU A 69 -5.10 13.34 17.57
C LEU A 69 -5.31 11.96 18.18
N LEU A 70 -4.30 11.09 18.14
CA LEU A 70 -4.38 9.67 18.53
C LEU A 70 -3.66 9.37 19.85
N GLY A 71 -2.72 10.19 20.27
CA GLY A 71 -1.77 9.93 21.37
C GLY A 71 -2.34 9.96 22.79
N THR A 72 -3.65 10.13 22.96
CA THR A 72 -4.29 10.16 24.28
C THR A 72 -4.62 8.78 24.84
N LYS A 73 -4.57 7.73 24.03
CA LYS A 73 -4.82 6.35 24.46
C LYS A 73 -3.51 5.65 24.83
N SER A 74 -3.45 5.06 26.01
CA SER A 74 -2.24 4.45 26.58
C SER A 74 -1.73 3.20 25.85
N GLY A 75 -2.54 2.60 24.99
CA GLY A 75 -2.19 1.39 24.22
C GLY A 75 -1.66 1.63 22.83
N ASP A 76 -1.66 2.89 22.35
CA ASP A 76 -1.22 3.24 21.01
C ASP A 76 0.26 3.68 21.02
N PHE A 77 0.99 3.34 19.95
CA PHE A 77 2.38 3.76 19.75
C PHE A 77 2.53 4.49 18.44
N ILE A 78 3.21 5.63 18.46
CA ILE A 78 3.46 6.46 17.29
C ILE A 78 4.95 6.76 17.25
N THR A 79 5.62 6.35 16.17
CA THR A 79 7.06 6.54 16.01
C THR A 79 7.40 6.84 14.55
N ALA A 80 8.40 7.70 14.35
CA ALA A 80 8.98 7.90 13.02
C ALA A 80 10.14 6.92 12.83
N VAL A 81 10.15 6.17 11.75
CA VAL A 81 11.22 5.22 11.43
C VAL A 81 12.24 5.80 10.46
N ASP A 82 11.84 6.78 9.66
CA ASP A 82 12.70 7.54 8.75
C ASP A 82 12.08 8.93 8.46
N GLU A 83 12.67 9.65 7.52
CA GLU A 83 12.25 11.01 7.16
C GLU A 83 10.87 11.08 6.46
N LYS A 84 10.36 9.97 5.97
CA LYS A 84 9.11 9.90 5.21
C LYS A 84 8.00 9.13 5.92
N ASN A 85 8.35 8.18 6.78
CA ASN A 85 7.42 7.19 7.31
C ASN A 85 7.19 7.33 8.81
N ILE A 86 5.94 7.49 9.16
CA ILE A 86 5.44 7.47 10.53
C ILE A 86 4.65 6.19 10.71
N ILE A 87 4.97 5.46 11.77
CA ILE A 87 4.31 4.19 12.10
C ILE A 87 3.38 4.41 13.28
N ILE A 88 2.16 3.93 13.15
CA ILE A 88 1.15 3.99 14.20
C ILE A 88 0.72 2.56 14.51
N VAL A 89 1.00 2.11 15.73
CA VAL A 89 0.49 0.84 16.25
C VAL A 89 -0.75 1.17 17.05
N LYS A 90 -1.91 0.85 16.50
CA LYS A 90 -3.21 1.18 17.08
C LYS A 90 -3.78 -0.02 17.83
N GLU A 91 -4.11 0.15 19.10
CA GLU A 91 -4.88 -0.81 19.87
C GLU A 91 -6.38 -0.63 19.57
N LEU A 92 -7.07 -1.75 19.32
CA LEU A 92 -8.51 -1.76 19.08
C LEU A 92 -9.26 -1.95 20.39
N ALA A 93 -10.30 -1.14 20.58
CA ALA A 93 -11.25 -1.34 21.67
C ALA A 93 -12.15 -2.57 21.39
N PRO A 94 -12.77 -3.16 22.44
CA PRO A 94 -13.75 -4.22 22.24
C PRO A 94 -14.85 -3.80 21.27
N GLY A 95 -15.13 -4.65 20.28
CA GLY A 95 -16.15 -4.40 19.25
C GLY A 95 -15.67 -3.55 18.04
N GLU A 96 -14.48 -2.98 18.09
CA GLU A 96 -13.88 -2.35 16.92
C GLU A 96 -13.37 -3.40 15.93
N ASP A 97 -13.51 -3.11 14.64
CA ASP A 97 -13.03 -3.94 13.54
C ASP A 97 -12.47 -3.09 12.38
N TYR A 98 -12.37 -3.67 11.19
CA TYR A 98 -11.85 -2.97 10.01
C TYR A 98 -12.67 -1.74 9.60
N ALA A 99 -13.96 -1.70 9.87
CA ALA A 99 -14.79 -0.53 9.56
C ALA A 99 -14.32 0.72 10.35
N GLN A 100 -14.01 0.54 11.64
CA GLN A 100 -13.45 1.60 12.46
C GLN A 100 -12.01 1.94 12.04
N MET A 101 -11.22 0.94 11.65
CA MET A 101 -9.83 1.15 11.21
C MET A 101 -9.76 1.92 9.88
N ASN A 102 -10.69 1.72 8.97
CA ASN A 102 -10.85 2.55 7.77
C ASN A 102 -11.08 4.04 8.12
N LYS A 103 -11.90 4.31 9.13
CA LYS A 103 -12.13 5.68 9.63
C LYS A 103 -10.88 6.27 10.28
N VAL A 104 -10.14 5.46 11.03
CA VAL A 104 -8.86 5.88 11.62
C VAL A 104 -7.84 6.24 10.52
N ALA A 105 -7.77 5.47 9.44
CA ALA A 105 -6.91 5.77 8.30
C ALA A 105 -7.25 7.13 7.68
N ALA A 106 -8.54 7.42 7.46
CA ALA A 106 -9.00 8.72 6.96
C ALA A 106 -8.64 9.87 7.92
N THR A 107 -8.78 9.65 9.21
CA THR A 107 -8.43 10.61 10.26
C THR A 107 -6.92 10.90 10.28
N ILE A 108 -6.09 9.89 10.12
CA ILE A 108 -4.62 10.04 10.01
C ILE A 108 -4.26 10.87 8.78
N LEU A 109 -4.88 10.59 7.65
CA LEU A 109 -4.65 11.31 6.40
C LEU A 109 -5.03 12.80 6.53
N GLU A 110 -6.17 13.09 7.15
CA GLU A 110 -6.60 14.47 7.41
C GLU A 110 -5.64 15.21 8.35
N ALA A 111 -5.18 14.54 9.41
CA ALA A 111 -4.24 15.10 10.37
C ALA A 111 -2.89 15.44 9.74
N ALA A 112 -2.43 14.62 8.81
CA ALA A 112 -1.19 14.84 8.07
C ALA A 112 -1.29 16.01 7.08
N GLY A 113 -2.50 16.36 6.66
CA GLY A 113 -2.76 17.31 5.59
C GLY A 113 -2.54 16.70 4.21
N ARG A 114 -3.47 16.96 3.31
CA ARG A 114 -3.31 16.54 1.91
C ARG A 114 -2.19 17.34 1.27
N ASP A 115 -1.33 16.64 0.57
CA ASP A 115 -0.29 17.27 -0.24
C ASP A 115 -0.83 17.53 -1.65
N GLU A 116 -0.65 18.75 -2.15
CA GLU A 116 -1.00 19.10 -3.53
C GLU A 116 -0.23 18.27 -4.55
N GLU A 117 0.93 17.73 -4.16
CA GLU A 117 1.76 16.85 -4.98
C GLU A 117 1.36 15.36 -4.91
N GLY A 118 0.32 15.01 -4.13
CA GLY A 118 -0.16 13.63 -4.00
C GLY A 118 0.83 12.65 -3.36
N LYS A 119 1.72 13.12 -2.50
CA LYS A 119 2.76 12.30 -1.85
C LYS A 119 2.40 11.78 -0.46
N THR A 120 1.21 12.13 0.05
CA THR A 120 0.75 11.70 1.37
C THR A 120 -0.18 10.49 1.22
N HIS A 121 0.23 9.36 1.77
CA HIS A 121 -0.52 8.11 1.72
C HIS A 121 -0.58 7.44 3.08
N VAL A 122 -1.65 6.70 3.33
CA VAL A 122 -1.81 5.85 4.51
C VAL A 122 -2.01 4.42 4.05
N ALA A 123 -1.25 3.48 4.61
CA ALA A 123 -1.45 2.06 4.39
C ALA A 123 -1.59 1.35 5.74
N TYR A 124 -2.30 0.24 5.77
CA TYR A 124 -2.44 -0.56 6.98
C TYR A 124 -2.52 -2.05 6.72
N GLY A 125 -2.02 -2.81 7.70
CA GLY A 125 -2.00 -4.26 7.69
C GLY A 125 -3.30 -4.87 8.23
N THR A 126 -3.21 -6.11 8.71
CA THR A 126 -4.33 -6.82 9.33
C THR A 126 -4.30 -6.73 10.85
N ILE A 127 -5.46 -6.96 11.47
CA ILE A 127 -5.62 -7.00 12.92
C ILE A 127 -4.88 -8.23 13.45
N VAL A 128 -4.01 -8.02 14.43
CA VAL A 128 -3.28 -9.05 15.16
C VAL A 128 -3.76 -9.11 16.60
N LYS A 129 -3.55 -10.23 17.28
CA LYS A 129 -4.07 -10.48 18.63
C LYS A 129 -3.02 -10.45 19.72
N GLU A 130 -1.75 -10.62 19.35
CA GLU A 130 -0.62 -10.64 20.28
C GLU A 130 0.48 -9.69 19.85
N ILE A 131 1.24 -9.19 20.82
CA ILE A 131 2.36 -8.25 20.59
C ILE A 131 3.41 -8.79 19.63
N LYS A 132 3.71 -10.11 19.67
CA LYS A 132 4.67 -10.74 18.78
C LYS A 132 4.30 -10.68 17.31
N GLU A 133 3.01 -10.50 17.00
CA GLU A 133 2.47 -10.46 15.63
C GLU A 133 2.46 -9.05 15.03
N VAL A 134 2.82 -8.04 15.80
CA VAL A 134 2.81 -6.63 15.34
C VAL A 134 3.74 -6.42 14.14
N SER A 135 4.88 -7.11 14.10
CA SER A 135 5.80 -7.07 12.95
C SER A 135 5.15 -7.58 11.67
N ARG A 136 4.27 -8.57 11.75
CA ARG A 136 3.49 -9.06 10.59
C ARG A 136 2.57 -7.97 10.05
N SER A 137 1.79 -7.32 10.91
CA SER A 137 0.90 -6.23 10.50
C SER A 137 1.69 -5.07 9.88
N TYR A 138 2.89 -4.78 10.40
CA TYR A 138 3.79 -3.79 9.82
C TYR A 138 4.28 -4.17 8.41
N LYS A 139 4.72 -5.41 8.21
CA LYS A 139 5.14 -5.91 6.89
C LYS A 139 4.00 -5.88 5.88
N GLU A 140 2.80 -6.23 6.32
CA GLU A 140 1.59 -6.14 5.51
C GLU A 140 1.26 -4.70 5.13
N ALA A 141 1.38 -3.76 6.05
CA ALA A 141 1.19 -2.33 5.79
C ALA A 141 2.22 -1.79 4.79
N ARG A 142 3.49 -2.20 4.90
CA ARG A 142 4.53 -1.84 3.92
C ARG A 142 4.21 -2.36 2.52
N MET A 143 3.81 -3.63 2.42
CA MET A 143 3.39 -4.20 1.15
C MET A 143 2.17 -3.47 0.58
N ALA A 144 1.19 -3.15 1.41
CA ALA A 144 0.01 -2.38 1.01
C ALA A 144 0.40 -1.00 0.45
N MET A 145 1.37 -0.32 1.05
CA MET A 145 1.89 0.96 0.57
C MET A 145 2.50 0.81 -0.83
N ASP A 146 3.39 -0.15 -1.03
CA ASP A 146 4.07 -0.37 -2.31
C ASP A 146 3.09 -0.80 -3.40
N VAL A 147 2.28 -1.81 -3.15
CA VAL A 147 1.29 -2.33 -4.11
C VAL A 147 0.24 -1.27 -4.45
N GLY A 148 -0.22 -0.51 -3.47
CA GLY A 148 -1.17 0.58 -3.67
C GLY A 148 -0.61 1.67 -4.57
N LYS A 149 0.60 2.11 -4.34
CA LYS A 149 1.28 3.13 -5.17
C LYS A 149 1.53 2.67 -6.60
N ILE A 150 1.77 1.38 -6.81
CA ILE A 150 1.98 0.81 -8.16
C ILE A 150 0.67 0.75 -8.94
N PHE A 151 -0.38 0.17 -8.33
CA PHE A 151 -1.59 -0.25 -9.05
C PHE A 151 -2.84 0.61 -8.80
N SER A 152 -2.80 1.46 -7.79
CA SER A 152 -3.93 2.29 -7.36
C SER A 152 -3.45 3.69 -6.94
N ALA A 153 -2.60 4.31 -7.74
CA ALA A 153 -1.95 5.59 -7.46
C ALA A 153 -2.94 6.75 -7.26
N GLU A 154 -4.17 6.60 -7.74
CA GLU A 154 -5.26 7.56 -7.55
C GLU A 154 -5.83 7.56 -6.13
N ASN A 155 -5.56 6.54 -5.33
CA ASN A 155 -6.01 6.42 -3.96
C ASN A 155 -4.97 6.93 -2.97
N ASP A 156 -5.42 7.44 -1.83
CA ASP A 156 -4.57 7.91 -0.75
C ASP A 156 -4.48 6.91 0.41
N ILE A 157 -5.37 5.91 0.46
CA ILE A 157 -5.45 4.91 1.53
C ILE A 157 -5.42 3.51 0.93
N TYR A 158 -4.53 2.67 1.48
CA TYR A 158 -4.32 1.30 1.03
C TYR A 158 -4.48 0.30 2.16
N ALA A 159 -5.47 -0.58 2.06
CA ALA A 159 -5.66 -1.70 2.98
C ALA A 159 -5.02 -2.97 2.42
N TYR A 160 -4.23 -3.67 3.23
CA TYR A 160 -3.62 -4.94 2.82
C TYR A 160 -4.62 -5.97 2.30
N SER A 161 -5.79 -6.06 2.95
CA SER A 161 -6.85 -6.98 2.57
C SER A 161 -7.53 -6.66 1.23
N SER A 162 -7.31 -5.47 0.66
CA SER A 162 -7.95 -4.99 -0.56
C SER A 162 -7.02 -4.94 -1.78
N LEU A 163 -5.81 -5.46 -1.67
CA LEU A 163 -4.80 -5.36 -2.74
C LEU A 163 -5.11 -6.24 -3.96
N GLY A 164 -5.84 -7.32 -3.79
CA GLY A 164 -6.23 -8.21 -4.89
C GLY A 164 -5.04 -8.81 -5.64
N ILE A 165 -5.13 -8.84 -6.96
CA ILE A 165 -4.12 -9.43 -7.87
C ILE A 165 -2.78 -8.69 -7.76
N GLY A 166 -2.76 -7.39 -7.48
CA GLY A 166 -1.53 -6.62 -7.31
C GLY A 166 -0.59 -7.22 -6.26
N ARG A 167 -1.13 -7.78 -5.19
CA ARG A 167 -0.34 -8.45 -4.16
C ARG A 167 0.37 -9.72 -4.68
N LEU A 168 -0.26 -10.45 -5.57
CA LEU A 168 0.36 -11.63 -6.21
C LEU A 168 1.48 -11.20 -7.16
N ILE A 169 1.22 -10.21 -7.99
CA ILE A 169 2.20 -9.71 -8.97
C ILE A 169 3.43 -9.14 -8.28
N TYR A 170 3.25 -8.38 -7.22
CA TYR A 170 4.35 -7.79 -6.44
C TYR A 170 5.34 -8.84 -5.87
N GLN A 171 4.91 -10.08 -5.72
CA GLN A 171 5.73 -11.19 -5.21
C GLN A 171 6.40 -12.02 -6.31
N LEU A 172 6.17 -11.70 -7.58
CA LEU A 172 6.76 -12.44 -8.69
C LEU A 172 8.25 -12.08 -8.85
N PRO A 173 9.13 -13.09 -9.07
CA PRO A 173 10.51 -12.81 -9.42
C PRO A 173 10.63 -12.02 -10.72
N ILE A 174 11.49 -11.01 -10.76
CA ILE A 174 11.71 -10.18 -11.95
C ILE A 174 12.07 -11.00 -13.19
N PRO A 175 12.94 -12.03 -13.13
CA PRO A 175 13.23 -12.89 -14.29
C PRO A 175 11.98 -13.55 -14.89
N LEU A 176 11.04 -13.98 -14.04
CA LEU A 176 9.76 -14.54 -14.47
C LEU A 176 8.89 -13.49 -15.17
N CYS A 177 8.85 -12.28 -14.63
CA CYS A 177 8.13 -11.15 -15.23
C CYS A 177 8.67 -10.85 -16.65
N LYS A 178 9.99 -10.77 -16.80
CA LYS A 178 10.65 -10.52 -18.09
C LYS A 178 10.35 -11.62 -19.13
N MET A 179 10.37 -12.86 -18.70
CA MET A 179 10.06 -14.01 -19.55
C MET A 179 8.61 -13.95 -20.03
N PHE A 180 7.67 -13.70 -19.13
CA PHE A 180 6.25 -13.60 -19.43
C PHE A 180 5.95 -12.47 -20.43
N ILE A 181 6.52 -11.28 -20.25
CA ILE A 181 6.36 -10.17 -21.18
C ILE A 181 6.93 -10.49 -22.56
N LYS A 182 8.08 -11.14 -22.62
CA LYS A 182 8.69 -11.57 -23.88
C LYS A 182 7.84 -12.60 -24.64
N GLU A 183 7.21 -13.54 -23.92
CA GLU A 183 6.30 -14.52 -24.52
C GLU A 183 5.08 -13.87 -25.18
N ILE A 184 4.52 -12.81 -24.57
CA ILE A 184 3.32 -12.14 -25.06
C ILE A 184 3.65 -11.13 -26.15
N PHE A 185 4.65 -10.28 -25.95
CA PHE A 185 4.93 -9.13 -26.83
C PHE A 185 6.15 -9.33 -27.74
N GLY A 186 6.90 -10.42 -27.56
CA GLY A 186 8.14 -10.66 -28.30
C GLY A 186 9.18 -9.60 -28.03
N ASN A 187 9.65 -8.92 -29.07
CA ASN A 187 10.61 -7.82 -28.95
C ASN A 187 9.93 -6.46 -28.73
N LYS A 188 8.61 -6.42 -28.69
CA LYS A 188 7.81 -5.23 -28.38
C LYS A 188 7.53 -5.19 -26.87
N SER A 189 7.23 -4.01 -26.36
CA SER A 189 6.80 -3.79 -24.98
C SER A 189 5.44 -3.11 -24.95
N PRO A 190 4.61 -3.30 -23.92
CA PRO A 190 3.44 -2.46 -23.68
C PRO A 190 3.75 -0.96 -23.65
N ASP A 191 5.00 -0.59 -23.36
CA ASP A 191 5.47 0.80 -23.39
C ASP A 191 5.55 1.39 -24.81
N ASP A 192 5.54 0.54 -25.82
CA ASP A 192 5.53 0.97 -27.23
C ASP A 192 4.14 1.43 -27.67
N PHE A 193 3.09 1.19 -26.86
CA PHE A 193 1.77 1.72 -27.14
C PHE A 193 1.68 3.20 -26.83
N ASP A 194 1.03 3.95 -27.71
CA ASP A 194 0.73 5.35 -27.48
C ASP A 194 -0.31 5.53 -26.35
N GLU A 195 -0.40 6.76 -25.84
CA GLU A 195 -1.31 7.10 -24.75
C GLU A 195 -2.79 6.84 -25.12
N GLU A 196 -3.14 7.09 -26.39
CA GLU A 196 -4.50 6.85 -26.88
C GLU A 196 -4.87 5.35 -26.84
N THR A 197 -3.95 4.49 -27.24
CA THR A 197 -4.11 3.03 -27.19
C THR A 197 -4.24 2.54 -25.76
N LEU A 198 -3.38 2.98 -24.85
CA LEU A 198 -3.44 2.61 -23.44
C LEU A 198 -4.75 3.09 -22.78
N THR A 199 -5.19 4.31 -23.08
CA THR A 199 -6.47 4.84 -22.61
C THR A 199 -7.63 4.00 -23.10
N THR A 200 -7.62 3.59 -24.37
CA THR A 200 -8.64 2.71 -24.94
C THR A 200 -8.69 1.36 -24.23
N ILE A 201 -7.55 0.73 -24.01
CA ILE A 201 -7.43 -0.56 -23.33
C ILE A 201 -7.98 -0.48 -21.90
N ASN A 202 -7.53 0.52 -21.14
CA ASN A 202 -7.94 0.70 -19.75
C ASN A 202 -9.44 0.97 -19.65
N LYS A 203 -9.98 1.81 -20.51
CA LYS A 203 -11.42 2.11 -20.55
C LYS A 203 -12.25 0.89 -20.93
N PHE A 204 -11.76 0.06 -21.82
CA PHE A 204 -12.40 -1.19 -22.20
C PHE A 204 -12.45 -2.19 -21.03
N PHE A 205 -11.39 -2.29 -20.26
CA PHE A 205 -11.35 -3.11 -19.04
C PHE A 205 -12.26 -2.56 -17.93
N GLU A 206 -12.25 -1.24 -17.70
CA GLU A 206 -13.14 -0.59 -16.73
C GLU A 206 -14.63 -0.85 -17.03
N ASN A 207 -14.99 -0.91 -18.30
CA ASN A 207 -16.34 -1.17 -18.77
C ASN A 207 -16.65 -2.67 -18.98
N SER A 208 -15.87 -3.54 -18.35
CA SER A 208 -16.09 -5.00 -18.41
C SER A 208 -16.22 -5.56 -19.84
N LEU A 209 -15.34 -5.10 -20.73
CA LEU A 209 -15.28 -5.49 -22.15
C LEU A 209 -16.54 -5.12 -22.95
N ASN A 210 -17.26 -4.09 -22.53
CA ASN A 210 -18.45 -3.59 -23.24
C ASN A 210 -18.05 -2.58 -24.31
N VAL A 211 -18.14 -2.99 -25.58
CA VAL A 211 -17.76 -2.16 -26.74
C VAL A 211 -18.61 -0.88 -26.82
N SER A 212 -19.92 -0.99 -26.66
CA SER A 212 -20.83 0.16 -26.78
C SER A 212 -20.61 1.21 -25.72
N GLU A 213 -20.49 0.80 -24.46
CA GLU A 213 -20.25 1.71 -23.34
C GLU A 213 -18.85 2.35 -23.41
N THR A 214 -17.85 1.59 -23.81
CA THR A 214 -16.49 2.10 -23.97
C THR A 214 -16.40 3.14 -25.08
N SER A 215 -17.00 2.88 -26.24
CA SER A 215 -17.03 3.86 -27.34
C SER A 215 -17.75 5.14 -26.94
N ARG A 216 -18.84 5.03 -26.20
CA ARG A 216 -19.59 6.18 -25.68
C ARG A 216 -18.71 7.04 -24.74
N GLN A 217 -18.04 6.40 -23.79
CA GLN A 217 -17.18 7.11 -22.83
C GLN A 217 -15.92 7.71 -23.45
N LEU A 218 -15.41 7.12 -24.53
CA LEU A 218 -14.27 7.64 -25.28
C LEU A 218 -14.68 8.68 -26.33
N TYR A 219 -15.97 8.94 -26.50
CA TYR A 219 -16.51 9.84 -27.53
C TYR A 219 -16.09 9.47 -28.97
N ILE A 220 -16.02 8.17 -29.25
CA ILE A 220 -15.67 7.63 -30.57
C ILE A 220 -16.80 6.76 -31.11
N HIS A 221 -16.81 6.56 -32.44
CA HIS A 221 -17.74 5.64 -33.06
C HIS A 221 -17.37 4.19 -32.69
N ARG A 222 -18.41 3.33 -32.56
CA ARG A 222 -18.22 1.91 -32.27
C ARG A 222 -17.21 1.23 -33.22
N ASN A 223 -17.31 1.50 -34.51
CA ASN A 223 -16.41 0.92 -35.48
C ASN A 223 -14.94 1.35 -35.31
N THR A 224 -14.71 2.55 -34.79
CA THR A 224 -13.36 3.03 -34.47
C THR A 224 -12.76 2.21 -33.30
N LEU A 225 -13.56 1.92 -32.29
CA LEU A 225 -13.13 1.05 -31.19
C LEU A 225 -12.84 -0.37 -31.68
N VAL A 226 -13.73 -0.95 -32.50
CA VAL A 226 -13.52 -2.29 -33.08
C VAL A 226 -12.23 -2.32 -33.90
N TYR A 227 -11.98 -1.31 -34.73
CA TYR A 227 -10.74 -1.18 -35.49
C TYR A 227 -9.49 -1.17 -34.58
N ARG A 228 -9.52 -0.40 -33.48
CA ARG A 228 -8.41 -0.36 -32.49
C ARG A 228 -8.18 -1.74 -31.85
N LEU A 229 -9.24 -2.44 -31.47
CA LEU A 229 -9.15 -3.79 -30.92
C LEU A 229 -8.61 -4.81 -31.92
N ASP A 230 -9.03 -4.73 -33.18
CA ASP A 230 -8.49 -5.58 -34.26
C ASP A 230 -7.00 -5.31 -34.50
N LYS A 231 -6.58 -4.06 -34.46
CA LYS A 231 -5.18 -3.66 -34.59
C LYS A 231 -4.33 -4.23 -33.45
N LEU A 232 -4.83 -4.20 -32.22
CA LEU A 232 -4.18 -4.81 -31.07
C LEU A 232 -4.04 -6.32 -31.23
N GLN A 233 -5.10 -7.00 -31.69
CA GLN A 233 -5.07 -8.43 -31.95
C GLN A 233 -4.01 -8.79 -33.01
N LYS A 234 -3.92 -8.03 -34.08
CA LYS A 234 -2.89 -8.24 -35.09
C LYS A 234 -1.47 -8.06 -34.59
N SER A 235 -1.25 -7.10 -33.69
CA SER A 235 0.08 -6.80 -33.18
C SER A 235 0.52 -7.71 -32.03
N THR A 236 -0.39 -8.21 -31.21
CA THR A 236 -0.11 -8.97 -29.99
C THR A 236 -0.56 -10.43 -30.04
N GLY A 237 -1.45 -10.78 -30.96
CA GLY A 237 -2.11 -12.08 -30.98
C GLY A 237 -3.25 -12.24 -29.98
N LEU A 238 -3.55 -11.20 -29.17
CA LEU A 238 -4.58 -11.21 -28.14
C LEU A 238 -5.80 -10.39 -28.56
N ASP A 239 -6.97 -11.02 -28.58
CA ASP A 239 -8.26 -10.36 -28.80
C ASP A 239 -8.86 -9.97 -27.43
N LEU A 240 -8.85 -8.68 -27.10
CA LEU A 240 -9.35 -8.18 -25.81
C LEU A 240 -10.85 -8.39 -25.60
N ARG A 241 -11.60 -8.76 -26.64
CA ARG A 241 -13.01 -9.14 -26.54
C ARG A 241 -13.21 -10.56 -26.02
N VAL A 242 -12.17 -11.39 -26.06
CA VAL A 242 -12.12 -12.72 -25.49
C VAL A 242 -11.61 -12.62 -24.05
N PHE A 243 -12.37 -13.10 -23.09
CA PHE A 243 -12.09 -12.94 -21.65
C PHE A 243 -10.69 -13.44 -21.24
N GLU A 244 -10.29 -14.62 -21.71
CA GLU A 244 -8.96 -15.19 -21.40
C GLU A 244 -7.81 -14.31 -21.94
N ASP A 245 -7.95 -13.79 -23.15
CA ASP A 245 -6.98 -12.88 -23.76
C ASP A 245 -6.95 -11.54 -23.03
N ALA A 246 -8.11 -11.03 -22.63
CA ALA A 246 -8.25 -9.81 -21.86
C ALA A 246 -7.54 -9.92 -20.50
N ILE A 247 -7.72 -11.02 -19.76
CA ILE A 247 -7.02 -11.28 -18.50
C ILE A 247 -5.50 -11.33 -18.72
N THR A 248 -5.05 -12.07 -19.72
CA THR A 248 -3.62 -12.17 -20.06
C THR A 248 -3.02 -10.79 -20.33
N PHE A 249 -3.70 -9.99 -21.12
CA PHE A 249 -3.27 -8.62 -21.42
C PHE A 249 -3.26 -7.72 -20.17
N LYS A 250 -4.31 -7.78 -19.35
CA LYS A 250 -4.41 -7.01 -18.10
C LYS A 250 -3.27 -7.34 -17.14
N ILE A 251 -2.99 -8.63 -16.96
CA ILE A 251 -1.86 -9.08 -16.12
C ILE A 251 -0.53 -8.59 -16.70
N ALA A 252 -0.35 -8.67 -18.00
CA ALA A 252 0.87 -8.18 -18.66
C ALA A 252 1.10 -6.68 -18.42
N LEU A 253 0.06 -5.86 -18.50
CA LEU A 253 0.15 -4.43 -18.17
C LEU A 253 0.55 -4.20 -16.70
N MET A 254 -0.03 -4.95 -15.78
CA MET A 254 0.30 -4.87 -14.36
C MET A 254 1.75 -5.32 -14.08
N VAL A 255 2.21 -6.39 -14.73
CA VAL A 255 3.60 -6.86 -14.63
C VAL A 255 4.58 -5.79 -15.11
N VAL A 256 4.28 -5.10 -16.20
CA VAL A 256 5.11 -3.99 -16.70
C VAL A 256 5.14 -2.82 -15.70
N GLN A 257 4.01 -2.43 -15.13
CA GLN A 257 3.96 -1.40 -14.09
C GLN A 257 4.83 -1.78 -12.88
N TYR A 258 4.76 -3.03 -12.45
CA TYR A 258 5.57 -3.56 -11.35
C TYR A 258 7.08 -3.51 -11.68
N MET A 259 7.48 -3.97 -12.86
CA MET A 259 8.89 -3.94 -13.27
C MET A 259 9.44 -2.51 -13.31
N LYS A 260 8.68 -1.56 -13.84
CA LYS A 260 9.06 -0.14 -13.86
C LYS A 260 9.25 0.42 -12.45
N TYR A 261 8.34 0.11 -11.53
CA TYR A 261 8.45 0.53 -10.14
C TYR A 261 9.73 -0.01 -9.50
N MET A 262 10.03 -1.30 -9.71
CA MET A 262 11.24 -1.93 -9.17
C MET A 262 12.52 -1.30 -9.73
N GLU A 263 12.55 -0.89 -10.99
CA GLU A 263 13.67 -0.16 -11.59
C GLU A 263 13.91 1.19 -10.91
N THR A 264 12.86 1.87 -10.42
CA THR A 264 13.00 3.14 -9.70
C THR A 264 13.60 2.99 -8.31
N LEU A 265 13.55 1.79 -7.71
CA LEU A 265 14.11 1.51 -6.38
C LEU A 265 15.61 1.20 -6.43
N ASP A 266 16.16 0.82 -7.59
CA ASP A 266 17.57 0.44 -7.77
C ASP A 266 18.48 1.67 -7.96
N TYR A 267 17.93 2.88 -7.93
CA TYR A 267 18.62 4.18 -7.96
C TYR A 267 18.35 4.95 -6.65
#